data_404d1b6eb8f35878f8042e5fc3ddfa1c
#
_entry.id   404d1b6eb8f35878f8042e5fc3ddfa1c
#
_cell.length_a   1.000
_cell.length_b   1.000
_cell.length_c   1.000
_cell.angle_alpha   90.00
_cell.angle_beta   90.00
_cell.angle_gamma   90.00
#
_symmetry.space_group_name_H-M   'P 1'
#
loop_
_entity.id
_entity.type
_entity.pdbx_description
1 polymer ?
#
loop_
_entity_poly.entity_id
_entity_poly.type
_entity_poly.pdbx_seq_one_letter_code
_entity_poly.pdbx_strand_id
1 'polypeptide(L)'
;KSIICSRVKGVYSEINALLAGTADAETQAKYAEVLDQLPAMKELYAHRARLRKERGCIDFESGEVKLILDENGHCIDVKKRTSGESEAMIEEFMLLANQCAAHFARVKQIPFVYRVHEEPNGEKLERLHSLLQACGINDHFAKEVPTPKELSAILEGVRGTPFEQIVNTGMLRCMSKACYEEKPKGHY
;
A
#
# COMPACT_ATOMS: atom_id res chain seq x y z
N LYS A 1 2.15 -16.49 -22.35
CA LYS A 1 3.22 -17.38 -21.84
C LYS A 1 4.56 -16.84 -22.28
N SER A 2 5.54 -16.81 -21.37
CA SER A 2 6.91 -16.39 -21.67
C SER A 2 7.90 -17.28 -20.91
N ILE A 3 9.16 -17.19 -21.31
CA ILE A 3 10.28 -17.83 -20.61
C ILE A 3 10.98 -16.73 -19.83
N ILE A 4 11.24 -16.97 -18.55
CA ILE A 4 11.99 -16.08 -17.67
C ILE A 4 13.30 -16.75 -17.27
N CYS A 5 14.33 -15.94 -17.03
CA CYS A 5 15.59 -16.38 -16.47
C CYS A 5 15.84 -15.63 -15.17
N SER A 6 15.67 -16.32 -14.04
CA SER A 6 15.96 -15.75 -12.72
C SER A 6 17.47 -15.70 -12.51
N ARG A 7 18.03 -14.51 -12.31
CA ARG A 7 19.46 -14.28 -12.14
C ARG A 7 19.86 -14.29 -10.67
N VAL A 8 19.06 -13.70 -9.82
CA VAL A 8 19.35 -13.57 -8.39
C VAL A 8 18.05 -13.60 -7.58
N LYS A 9 18.12 -14.23 -6.40
CA LYS A 9 17.04 -14.13 -5.39
C LYS A 9 17.23 -12.83 -4.61
N GLY A 10 16.35 -11.86 -4.83
CA GLY A 10 16.38 -10.57 -4.14
C GLY A 10 16.04 -10.69 -2.66
N VAL A 11 16.74 -9.89 -1.84
CA VAL A 11 16.46 -9.69 -0.42
C VAL A 11 16.23 -8.20 -0.21
N TYR A 12 15.12 -7.82 0.38
CA TYR A 12 14.71 -6.41 0.52
C TYR A 12 15.77 -5.53 1.18
N SER A 13 16.38 -6.00 2.29
CA SER A 13 17.43 -5.23 2.98
C SER A 13 18.65 -4.98 2.10
N GLU A 14 19.06 -5.95 1.28
CA GLU A 14 20.16 -5.81 0.34
C GLU A 14 19.84 -4.84 -0.79
N ILE A 15 18.63 -4.96 -1.38
CA ILE A 15 18.16 -4.03 -2.42
C ILE A 15 18.03 -2.61 -1.87
N ASN A 16 17.51 -2.44 -0.65
CA ASN A 16 17.43 -1.12 0.00
C ASN A 16 18.83 -0.52 0.19
N ALA A 17 19.83 -1.32 0.58
CA ALA A 17 21.21 -0.86 0.69
C ALA A 17 21.81 -0.46 -0.68
N LEU A 18 21.50 -1.21 -1.75
CA LEU A 18 21.90 -0.87 -3.12
C LEU A 18 21.26 0.45 -3.60
N LEU A 19 19.95 0.62 -3.36
CA LEU A 19 19.23 1.86 -3.72
C LEU A 19 19.73 3.08 -2.95
N ALA A 20 20.15 2.88 -1.69
CA ALA A 20 20.75 3.93 -0.84
C ALA A 20 22.25 4.16 -1.11
N GLY A 21 22.91 3.33 -1.91
CA GLY A 21 24.35 3.42 -2.15
C GLY A 21 25.21 3.00 -0.95
N THR A 22 24.66 2.23 -0.01
CA THR A 22 25.34 1.79 1.24
C THR A 22 25.69 0.30 1.23
N ALA A 23 25.45 -0.40 0.11
CA ALA A 23 25.72 -1.83 -0.02
C ALA A 23 27.23 -2.11 -0.01
N ASP A 24 27.62 -3.18 0.67
CA ASP A 24 29.00 -3.67 0.67
C ASP A 24 29.40 -4.33 -0.67
N ALA A 25 30.66 -4.62 -0.83
CA ALA A 25 31.22 -5.18 -2.07
C ALA A 25 30.65 -6.58 -2.39
N GLU A 26 30.33 -7.38 -1.38
CA GLU A 26 29.74 -8.71 -1.54
C GLU A 26 28.32 -8.59 -2.11
N THR A 27 27.50 -7.73 -1.53
CA THR A 27 26.15 -7.42 -2.01
C THR A 27 26.20 -6.86 -3.43
N GLN A 28 27.09 -5.92 -3.73
CA GLN A 28 27.23 -5.37 -5.08
C GLN A 28 27.59 -6.46 -6.10
N ALA A 29 28.53 -7.35 -5.77
CA ALA A 29 28.92 -8.47 -6.62
C ALA A 29 27.76 -9.47 -6.86
N LYS A 30 27.00 -9.78 -5.81
CA LYS A 30 25.82 -10.66 -5.88
C LYS A 30 24.77 -10.18 -6.89
N TYR A 31 24.56 -8.88 -6.97
CA TYR A 31 23.53 -8.25 -7.83
C TYR A 31 24.10 -7.66 -9.14
N ALA A 32 25.38 -7.85 -9.43
CA ALA A 32 26.07 -7.20 -10.56
C ALA A 32 25.33 -7.34 -11.91
N GLU A 33 24.73 -8.51 -12.19
CA GLU A 33 24.02 -8.77 -13.44
C GLU A 33 22.67 -8.02 -13.58
N VAL A 34 22.15 -7.44 -12.50
CA VAL A 34 20.83 -6.79 -12.48
C VAL A 34 20.86 -5.35 -11.95
N LEU A 35 22.04 -4.86 -11.55
CA LEU A 35 22.21 -3.52 -10.98
C LEU A 35 21.74 -2.41 -11.92
N ASP A 36 21.96 -2.57 -13.20
CA ASP A 36 21.56 -1.60 -14.24
C ASP A 36 20.05 -1.46 -14.38
N GLN A 37 19.26 -2.42 -13.89
CA GLN A 37 17.81 -2.39 -13.94
C GLN A 37 17.20 -1.61 -12.78
N LEU A 38 17.88 -1.51 -11.63
CA LEU A 38 17.36 -0.85 -10.43
C LEU A 38 16.97 0.61 -10.65
N PRO A 39 17.74 1.45 -11.35
CA PRO A 39 17.34 2.84 -11.63
C PRO A 39 16.03 2.92 -12.43
N ALA A 40 15.85 2.11 -13.45
CA ALA A 40 14.62 2.09 -14.24
C ALA A 40 13.42 1.59 -13.44
N MET A 41 13.61 0.58 -12.57
CA MET A 41 12.58 0.10 -11.65
C MET A 41 12.18 1.20 -10.66
N LYS A 42 13.14 1.92 -10.09
CA LYS A 42 12.89 3.06 -9.19
C LYS A 42 12.14 4.19 -9.88
N GLU A 43 12.50 4.53 -11.10
CA GLU A 43 11.80 5.56 -11.89
C GLU A 43 10.34 5.15 -12.17
N LEU A 44 10.12 3.91 -12.61
CA LEU A 44 8.77 3.37 -12.82
C LEU A 44 7.95 3.38 -11.54
N TYR A 45 8.54 2.97 -10.42
CA TYR A 45 7.90 3.02 -9.10
C TYR A 45 7.48 4.45 -8.75
N ALA A 46 8.40 5.42 -8.85
CA ALA A 46 8.11 6.82 -8.52
C ALA A 46 6.96 7.38 -9.38
N HIS A 47 6.95 7.05 -10.68
CA HIS A 47 5.86 7.44 -11.57
C HIS A 47 4.51 6.82 -11.14
N ARG A 48 4.50 5.52 -10.82
CA ARG A 48 3.29 4.81 -10.39
C ARG A 48 2.77 5.31 -9.05
N ALA A 49 3.65 5.51 -8.08
CA ALA A 49 3.29 6.05 -6.76
C ALA A 49 2.68 7.45 -6.87
N ARG A 50 3.25 8.31 -7.74
CA ARG A 50 2.67 9.63 -8.04
C ARG A 50 1.25 9.51 -8.59
N LEU A 51 1.04 8.67 -9.63
CA LEU A 51 -0.29 8.46 -10.21
C LEU A 51 -1.29 7.91 -9.20
N ARG A 52 -0.84 7.05 -8.28
CA ARG A 52 -1.66 6.52 -7.19
C ARG A 52 -2.09 7.63 -6.24
N LYS A 53 -1.17 8.50 -5.85
CA LYS A 53 -1.46 9.66 -4.99
C LYS A 53 -2.41 10.65 -5.67
N GLU A 54 -2.20 10.96 -6.95
CA GLU A 54 -3.07 11.86 -7.73
C GLU A 54 -4.52 11.34 -7.83
N ARG A 55 -4.71 10.03 -7.86
CA ARG A 55 -6.03 9.38 -7.83
C ARG A 55 -6.68 9.39 -6.46
N GLY A 56 -5.92 9.73 -5.40
CA GLY A 56 -6.41 9.79 -4.03
C GLY A 56 -6.44 8.44 -3.33
N CYS A 57 -5.46 7.58 -3.61
CA CYS A 57 -5.34 6.34 -2.85
C CYS A 57 -5.15 6.65 -1.37
N ILE A 58 -5.90 5.96 -0.51
CA ILE A 58 -5.80 6.08 0.93
C ILE A 58 -4.66 5.16 1.40
N ASP A 59 -3.59 5.76 1.93
CA ASP A 59 -2.49 5.03 2.54
C ASP A 59 -2.67 5.01 4.06
N PHE A 60 -3.05 3.86 4.58
CA PHE A 60 -3.08 3.65 6.02
C PHE A 60 -1.70 3.26 6.52
N GLU A 61 -1.18 3.97 7.52
CA GLU A 61 -0.01 3.48 8.24
C GLU A 61 -0.38 2.19 8.98
N SER A 62 0.12 1.05 8.49
CA SER A 62 -0.01 -0.20 9.21
C SER A 62 0.92 -0.17 10.42
N GLY A 63 0.34 -0.27 11.62
CA GLY A 63 1.11 -0.46 12.86
C GLY A 63 1.67 -1.88 13.00
N GLU A 64 2.06 -2.52 11.88
CA GLU A 64 2.62 -3.87 11.92
C GLU A 64 3.87 -3.91 12.78
N VAL A 65 3.94 -4.93 13.62
CA VAL A 65 5.09 -5.18 14.48
C VAL A 65 5.79 -6.47 14.06
N LYS A 66 7.10 -6.49 14.20
CA LYS A 66 7.93 -7.68 14.06
C LYS A 66 8.29 -8.17 15.45
N LEU A 67 7.88 -9.39 15.77
CA LEU A 67 8.33 -10.08 16.98
C LEU A 67 9.75 -10.60 16.78
N ILE A 68 10.62 -10.31 17.72
CA ILE A 68 11.98 -10.87 17.77
C ILE A 68 11.91 -12.04 18.75
N LEU A 69 12.21 -13.21 18.24
CA LEU A 69 12.17 -14.45 19.04
C LEU A 69 13.58 -14.90 19.37
N ASP A 70 13.75 -15.53 20.54
CA ASP A 70 14.97 -16.25 20.89
C ASP A 70 15.04 -17.64 20.20
N GLU A 71 16.09 -18.39 20.46
CA GLU A 71 16.32 -19.75 19.91
C GLU A 71 15.24 -20.76 20.33
N ASN A 72 14.51 -20.48 21.40
CA ASN A 72 13.42 -21.31 21.92
C ASN A 72 12.04 -20.86 21.46
N GLY A 73 11.96 -19.79 20.65
CA GLY A 73 10.70 -19.24 20.15
C GLY A 73 9.99 -18.28 21.11
N HIS A 74 10.62 -17.86 22.22
CA HIS A 74 10.06 -16.85 23.11
C HIS A 74 10.28 -15.45 22.55
N CYS A 75 9.26 -14.59 22.68
CA CYS A 75 9.36 -13.21 22.27
C CYS A 75 10.24 -12.42 23.24
N ILE A 76 11.37 -11.91 22.74
CA ILE A 76 12.33 -11.10 23.50
C ILE A 76 12.26 -9.60 23.19
N ASP A 77 11.68 -9.23 22.03
CA ASP A 77 11.54 -7.82 21.64
C ASP A 77 10.41 -7.67 20.62
N VAL A 78 9.85 -6.45 20.55
CA VAL A 78 8.81 -6.07 19.58
C VAL A 78 9.25 -4.81 18.87
N LYS A 79 9.47 -4.89 17.56
CA LYS A 79 9.90 -3.75 16.74
C LYS A 79 8.83 -3.35 15.75
N LYS A 80 8.60 -2.04 15.56
CA LYS A 80 7.76 -1.55 14.46
C LYS A 80 8.40 -2.00 13.15
N ARG A 81 7.60 -2.65 12.29
CA ARG A 81 8.03 -3.01 10.94
C ARG A 81 8.06 -1.73 10.10
N THR A 82 9.21 -1.38 9.59
CA THR A 82 9.37 -0.33 8.60
C THR A 82 9.55 -0.96 7.23
N SER A 83 8.71 -0.58 6.28
CA SER A 83 8.89 -0.96 4.88
C SER A 83 9.89 0.00 4.23
N GLY A 84 10.86 -0.55 3.50
CA GLY A 84 11.82 0.23 2.73
C GLY A 84 11.32 0.55 1.32
N GLU A 85 12.17 1.22 0.54
CA GLU A 85 11.85 1.61 -0.83
C GLU A 85 11.62 0.38 -1.73
N SER A 86 12.39 -0.69 -1.54
CA SER A 86 12.26 -1.90 -2.33
C SER A 86 10.95 -2.65 -2.10
N GLU A 87 10.46 -2.68 -0.86
CA GLU A 87 9.16 -3.26 -0.52
C GLU A 87 8.03 -2.47 -1.19
N ALA A 88 8.05 -1.15 -1.09
CA ALA A 88 7.07 -0.27 -1.72
C ALA A 88 7.09 -0.36 -3.26
N MET A 89 8.28 -0.51 -3.84
CA MET A 89 8.45 -0.71 -5.29
C MET A 89 7.80 -2.03 -5.75
N ILE A 90 8.03 -3.12 -5.04
CA ILE A 90 7.41 -4.41 -5.37
C ILE A 90 5.90 -4.38 -5.18
N GLU A 91 5.41 -3.72 -4.12
CA GLU A 91 3.97 -3.50 -3.90
C GLU A 91 3.32 -2.82 -5.11
N GLU A 92 3.89 -1.70 -5.60
CA GLU A 92 3.37 -1.00 -6.78
C GLU A 92 3.38 -1.89 -8.05
N PHE A 93 4.40 -2.72 -8.23
CA PHE A 93 4.45 -3.63 -9.38
C PHE A 93 3.43 -4.76 -9.27
N MET A 94 3.20 -5.28 -8.06
CA MET A 94 2.13 -6.26 -7.82
C MET A 94 0.76 -5.66 -8.07
N LEU A 95 0.50 -4.44 -7.62
CA LEU A 95 -0.75 -3.71 -7.87
C LEU A 95 -0.96 -3.51 -9.38
N LEU A 96 0.08 -3.10 -10.11
CA LEU A 96 0.02 -2.93 -11.55
C LEU A 96 -0.29 -4.25 -12.26
N ALA A 97 0.38 -5.35 -11.89
CA ALA A 97 0.14 -6.67 -12.46
C ALA A 97 -1.29 -7.13 -12.21
N ASN A 98 -1.81 -6.95 -11.00
CA ASN A 98 -3.19 -7.29 -10.64
C ASN A 98 -4.21 -6.46 -11.45
N GLN A 99 -3.97 -5.15 -11.61
CA GLN A 99 -4.80 -4.28 -12.45
C GLN A 99 -4.80 -4.72 -13.91
N CYS A 100 -3.64 -5.07 -14.46
CA CYS A 100 -3.52 -5.57 -15.83
C CYS A 100 -4.26 -6.89 -16.02
N ALA A 101 -4.14 -7.83 -15.07
CA ALA A 101 -4.83 -9.12 -15.13
C ALA A 101 -6.36 -8.94 -15.08
N ALA A 102 -6.87 -8.12 -14.16
CA ALA A 102 -8.29 -7.82 -14.05
C ALA A 102 -8.82 -7.09 -15.30
N HIS A 103 -8.06 -6.12 -15.83
CA HIS A 103 -8.41 -5.43 -17.07
C HIS A 103 -8.46 -6.38 -18.26
N PHE A 104 -7.46 -7.25 -18.41
CA PHE A 104 -7.41 -8.24 -19.47
C PHE A 104 -8.63 -9.19 -19.42
N ALA A 105 -8.93 -9.72 -18.24
CA ALA A 105 -10.07 -10.61 -18.05
C ALA A 105 -11.40 -9.91 -18.42
N ARG A 106 -11.57 -8.65 -18.00
CA ARG A 106 -12.76 -7.84 -18.33
C ARG A 106 -12.89 -7.60 -19.82
N VAL A 107 -11.83 -7.18 -20.50
CA VAL A 107 -11.85 -6.89 -21.95
C VAL A 107 -12.11 -8.15 -22.76
N LYS A 108 -11.55 -9.28 -22.34
CA LYS A 108 -11.74 -10.59 -23.00
C LYS A 108 -13.01 -11.32 -22.56
N GLN A 109 -13.77 -10.78 -21.61
CA GLN A 109 -14.96 -11.40 -21.04
C GLN A 109 -14.71 -12.82 -20.52
N ILE A 110 -13.54 -13.03 -19.92
CA ILE A 110 -13.15 -14.32 -19.35
C ILE A 110 -13.68 -14.38 -17.90
N PRO A 111 -14.25 -15.51 -17.44
CA PRO A 111 -14.58 -15.70 -16.03
C PRO A 111 -13.35 -15.44 -15.15
N PHE A 112 -13.50 -14.56 -14.18
CA PHE A 112 -12.40 -14.11 -13.33
C PHE A 112 -12.91 -13.77 -11.92
N VAL A 113 -12.03 -13.84 -10.94
CA VAL A 113 -12.34 -13.47 -9.56
C VAL A 113 -11.77 -12.08 -9.31
N TYR A 114 -12.66 -11.11 -9.10
CA TYR A 114 -12.28 -9.72 -8.80
C TYR A 114 -12.31 -9.49 -7.31
N ARG A 115 -11.26 -8.85 -6.78
CA ARG A 115 -11.27 -8.31 -5.43
C ARG A 115 -11.87 -6.92 -5.48
N VAL A 116 -12.98 -6.72 -4.80
CA VAL A 116 -13.73 -5.46 -4.83
C VAL A 116 -13.81 -4.84 -3.43
N HIS A 117 -13.90 -3.52 -3.38
CA HIS A 117 -14.18 -2.74 -2.18
C HIS A 117 -15.44 -1.92 -2.43
N GLU A 118 -16.44 -2.11 -1.59
CA GLU A 118 -17.65 -1.29 -1.63
C GLU A 118 -17.44 0.02 -0.88
N GLU A 119 -18.25 1.01 -1.22
CA GLU A 119 -18.30 2.28 -0.50
C GLU A 119 -18.64 2.07 0.98
N PRO A 120 -18.17 2.96 1.88
CA PRO A 120 -18.59 2.96 3.26
C PRO A 120 -20.13 3.14 3.38
N ASN A 121 -20.75 2.47 4.34
CA ASN A 121 -22.18 2.67 4.60
C ASN A 121 -22.43 3.94 5.45
N GLY A 122 -23.67 4.46 5.41
CA GLY A 122 -24.03 5.70 6.09
C GLY A 122 -23.73 5.68 7.60
N GLU A 123 -24.06 4.57 8.31
CA GLU A 123 -23.79 4.44 9.74
C GLU A 123 -22.31 4.56 10.10
N LYS A 124 -21.43 3.98 9.28
CA LYS A 124 -19.98 4.08 9.47
C LYS A 124 -19.46 5.49 9.16
N LEU A 125 -20.05 6.16 8.17
CA LEU A 125 -19.72 7.54 7.84
C LEU A 125 -20.13 8.51 8.94
N GLU A 126 -21.31 8.34 9.56
CA GLU A 126 -21.76 9.14 10.70
C GLU A 126 -20.82 8.99 11.91
N ARG A 127 -20.34 7.78 12.18
CA ARG A 127 -19.35 7.54 13.24
C ARG A 127 -18.01 8.22 12.94
N LEU A 128 -17.55 8.18 11.67
CA LEU A 128 -16.35 8.89 11.25
C LEU A 128 -16.53 10.40 11.40
N HIS A 129 -17.66 10.94 10.94
CA HIS A 129 -17.99 12.35 11.08
C HIS A 129 -17.94 12.80 12.55
N SER A 130 -18.60 12.07 13.44
CA SER A 130 -18.60 12.36 14.88
C SER A 130 -17.18 12.35 15.47
N LEU A 131 -16.33 11.40 15.03
CA LEU A 131 -14.93 11.33 15.46
C LEU A 131 -14.14 12.55 14.97
N LEU A 132 -14.27 12.93 13.70
CA LEU A 132 -13.56 14.07 13.11
C LEU A 132 -13.98 15.38 13.81
N GLN A 133 -15.26 15.58 14.06
CA GLN A 133 -15.77 16.74 14.83
C GLN A 133 -15.19 16.78 16.25
N ALA A 134 -15.12 15.65 16.93
CA ALA A 134 -14.54 15.57 18.29
C ALA A 134 -13.04 15.93 18.28
N CYS A 135 -12.34 15.68 17.16
CA CYS A 135 -10.94 16.08 16.96
C CYS A 135 -10.80 17.54 16.45
N GLY A 136 -11.89 18.26 16.22
CA GLY A 136 -11.87 19.62 15.65
C GLY A 136 -11.49 19.68 14.17
N ILE A 137 -11.65 18.56 13.45
CA ILE A 137 -11.30 18.42 12.05
C ILE A 137 -12.56 18.70 11.22
N ASN A 138 -12.42 19.61 10.25
CA ASN A 138 -13.49 19.91 9.31
C ASN A 138 -13.57 18.82 8.23
N ASP A 139 -14.75 18.22 8.08
CA ASP A 139 -15.05 17.12 7.18
C ASP A 139 -16.20 17.45 6.21
N HIS A 140 -16.25 18.68 5.72
CA HIS A 140 -17.23 19.06 4.69
C HIS A 140 -16.93 18.35 3.37
N PHE A 141 -17.59 17.19 3.18
CA PHE A 141 -17.53 16.44 1.96
C PHE A 141 -18.43 17.04 0.88
N ALA A 142 -17.98 16.99 -0.37
CA ALA A 142 -18.77 17.49 -1.51
C ALA A 142 -20.01 16.64 -1.79
N LYS A 143 -20.03 15.38 -1.31
CA LYS A 143 -21.12 14.42 -1.51
C LYS A 143 -21.42 13.69 -0.20
N GLU A 144 -22.59 13.03 -0.15
CA GLU A 144 -23.01 12.17 0.97
C GLU A 144 -21.97 11.07 1.27
N VAL A 145 -21.40 10.46 0.23
CA VAL A 145 -20.27 9.55 0.34
C VAL A 145 -18.99 10.29 -0.09
N PRO A 146 -18.01 10.46 0.82
CA PRO A 146 -16.76 11.14 0.50
C PRO A 146 -15.95 10.34 -0.53
N THR A 147 -15.23 11.03 -1.37
CA THR A 147 -14.30 10.40 -2.30
C THR A 147 -13.04 9.92 -1.57
N PRO A 148 -12.34 8.90 -2.08
CA PRO A 148 -11.05 8.48 -1.54
C PRO A 148 -10.04 9.63 -1.41
N LYS A 149 -10.08 10.60 -2.33
CA LYS A 149 -9.23 11.79 -2.32
C LYS A 149 -9.53 12.73 -1.14
N GLU A 150 -10.82 12.92 -0.80
CA GLU A 150 -11.21 13.71 0.38
C GLU A 150 -10.77 13.03 1.67
N LEU A 151 -10.92 11.71 1.76
CA LEU A 151 -10.46 10.93 2.91
C LEU A 151 -8.94 10.95 3.04
N SER A 152 -8.21 10.80 1.94
CA SER A 152 -6.75 10.90 1.91
C SER A 152 -6.25 12.28 2.36
N ALA A 153 -6.94 13.36 1.97
CA ALA A 153 -6.60 14.71 2.41
C ALA A 153 -6.74 14.90 3.93
N ILE A 154 -7.76 14.29 4.55
CA ILE A 154 -7.93 14.30 6.01
C ILE A 154 -6.74 13.59 6.68
N LEU A 155 -6.37 12.40 6.20
CA LEU A 155 -5.25 11.65 6.77
C LEU A 155 -3.92 12.41 6.65
N GLU A 156 -3.66 13.05 5.50
CA GLU A 156 -2.50 13.92 5.33
C GLU A 156 -2.52 15.12 6.29
N GLY A 157 -3.69 15.72 6.50
CA GLY A 157 -3.85 16.89 7.38
C GLY A 157 -3.63 16.57 8.87
N VAL A 158 -3.83 15.32 9.29
CA VAL A 158 -3.60 14.92 10.69
C VAL A 158 -2.24 14.31 10.94
N ARG A 159 -1.44 14.11 9.90
CA ARG A 159 -0.12 13.49 10.01
C ARG A 159 0.80 14.29 10.94
N GLY A 160 1.46 13.61 11.87
CA GLY A 160 2.31 14.23 12.89
C GLY A 160 1.55 14.94 14.02
N THR A 161 0.23 14.92 14.03
CA THR A 161 -0.58 15.48 15.12
C THR A 161 -0.93 14.41 16.18
N PRO A 162 -1.34 14.79 17.40
CA PRO A 162 -1.82 13.85 18.41
C PRO A 162 -3.05 13.04 17.96
N PHE A 163 -3.77 13.50 16.95
CA PHE A 163 -4.98 12.85 16.43
C PHE A 163 -4.71 11.82 15.35
N GLU A 164 -3.49 11.74 14.80
CA GLU A 164 -3.15 10.87 13.68
C GLU A 164 -3.58 9.42 13.89
N GLN A 165 -3.22 8.82 15.02
CA GLN A 165 -3.50 7.41 15.27
C GLN A 165 -5.01 7.12 15.40
N ILE A 166 -5.76 7.98 16.10
CA ILE A 166 -7.18 7.78 16.30
C ILE A 166 -7.97 8.00 15.01
N VAL A 167 -7.58 9.00 14.21
CA VAL A 167 -8.20 9.27 12.90
C VAL A 167 -7.90 8.16 11.91
N ASN A 168 -6.65 7.70 11.81
CA ASN A 168 -6.29 6.53 10.99
C ASN A 168 -7.12 5.30 11.35
N THR A 169 -7.25 5.00 12.64
CA THR A 169 -8.03 3.85 13.12
C THR A 169 -9.52 4.01 12.81
N GLY A 170 -10.09 5.19 13.03
CA GLY A 170 -11.48 5.50 12.72
C GLY A 170 -11.78 5.40 11.23
N MET A 171 -10.89 5.96 10.41
CA MET A 171 -10.97 5.89 8.96
C MET A 171 -10.93 4.44 8.46
N LEU A 172 -9.97 3.64 8.94
CA LEU A 172 -9.86 2.23 8.57
C LEU A 172 -11.13 1.43 8.95
N ARG A 173 -11.73 1.70 10.11
CA ARG A 173 -12.97 1.06 10.54
C ARG A 173 -14.18 1.51 9.73
N CYS A 174 -14.15 2.70 9.18
CA CYS A 174 -15.20 3.21 8.29
C CYS A 174 -15.22 2.44 6.97
N MET A 175 -14.06 2.05 6.45
CA MET A 175 -13.97 1.33 5.17
C MET A 175 -14.71 -0.01 5.21
N SER A 176 -15.27 -0.38 4.08
CA SER A 176 -15.80 -1.72 3.86
C SER A 176 -14.67 -2.72 3.67
N LYS A 177 -14.87 -3.96 4.12
CA LYS A 177 -13.90 -5.02 3.89
C LYS A 177 -13.92 -5.43 2.42
N ALA A 178 -12.73 -5.74 1.88
CA ALA A 178 -12.64 -6.33 0.56
C ALA A 178 -13.38 -7.67 0.50
N CYS A 179 -14.06 -7.92 -0.60
CA CYS A 179 -14.65 -9.21 -0.92
C CYS A 179 -14.25 -9.65 -2.33
N TYR A 180 -14.50 -10.93 -2.64
CA TYR A 180 -14.26 -11.48 -3.96
C TYR A 180 -15.58 -11.68 -4.69
N GLU A 181 -15.66 -11.20 -5.92
CA GLU A 181 -16.85 -11.29 -6.76
C GLU A 181 -16.51 -11.68 -8.21
N GLU A 182 -17.48 -12.21 -8.90
CA GLU A 182 -17.37 -12.54 -10.34
C GLU A 182 -17.50 -11.31 -11.26
N LYS A 183 -18.07 -10.22 -10.74
CA LYS A 183 -18.28 -8.96 -11.49
C LYS A 183 -17.35 -7.87 -10.99
N PRO A 184 -16.72 -7.11 -11.89
CA PRO A 184 -15.89 -5.96 -11.51
C PRO A 184 -16.76 -4.80 -11.01
N LYS A 185 -16.76 -4.54 -9.70
CA LYS A 185 -17.45 -3.38 -9.08
C LYS A 185 -16.51 -2.21 -8.79
N GLY A 186 -15.21 -2.40 -8.97
CA GLY A 186 -14.19 -1.40 -8.68
C GLY A 186 -13.67 -1.45 -7.25
N HIS A 187 -12.92 -0.43 -6.90
CA HIS A 187 -12.36 -0.19 -5.58
C HIS A 187 -12.69 1.23 -5.14
N TYR A 188 -13.30 1.32 -3.99
CA TYR A 188 -13.47 2.58 -3.27
C TYR A 188 -12.18 2.97 -2.55
#